data_407d7fc8bdba00be7550a5b046c35abd
#
_entry.id   407d7fc8bdba00be7550a5b046c35abd
#
_cell.length_a   1.000
_cell.length_b   1.000
_cell.length_c   1.000
_cell.angle_alpha   90.00
_cell.angle_beta   90.00
_cell.angle_gamma   90.00
#
_symmetry.space_group_name_H-M   'P 1'
#
loop_
_entity.id
_entity.type
_entity.pdbx_description
1 polymer ?
#
loop_
_entity_poly.entity_id
_entity_poly.type
_entity_poly.pdbx_seq_one_letter_code
_entity_poly.pdbx_strand_id
1 'polypeptide(L)' 'MSYMTLKQASEKWGISPRMINYYCSEGRIPGAEKMGKVWLIPQNAKKPVDMRRKLQ' A
#
# COMPACT_ATOMS: atom_id res chain seq x y z
N MET A 1 -16.39 -1.19 7.32
CA MET A 1 -14.98 -1.41 7.04
C MET A 1 -14.33 -0.13 6.67
N SER A 2 -13.12 0.02 7.09
CA SER A 2 -12.41 1.28 6.90
C SER A 2 -11.27 1.08 5.93
N TYR A 3 -11.13 2.06 5.05
CA TYR A 3 -10.05 2.08 4.10
C TYR A 3 -9.30 3.39 4.22
N MET A 4 -8.08 3.39 3.76
CA MET A 4 -7.29 4.61 3.72
C MET A 4 -6.79 4.83 2.30
N THR A 5 -6.50 6.11 2.00
CA THR A 5 -5.99 6.47 0.70
C THR A 5 -4.49 6.22 0.63
N LEU A 6 -3.92 6.35 -0.57
CA LEU A 6 -2.47 6.22 -0.71
C LEU A 6 -1.75 7.25 0.16
N LYS A 7 -2.29 8.45 0.22
CA LYS A 7 -1.66 9.49 1.01
C LYS A 7 -1.67 9.13 2.48
N GLN A 8 -2.80 8.62 2.96
CA GLN A 8 -2.90 8.24 4.36
C GLN A 8 -1.97 7.07 4.68
N ALA A 9 -1.91 6.10 3.78
CA ALA A 9 -1.01 4.98 3.99
C ALA A 9 0.44 5.44 3.96
N SER A 10 0.73 6.39 3.09
CA SER A 10 2.08 6.95 3.02
C SER A 10 2.50 7.55 4.35
N GLU A 11 1.62 8.30 4.96
CA GLU A 11 1.93 8.92 6.23
C GLU A 11 2.04 7.89 7.35
N LYS A 12 1.17 6.89 7.29
CA LYS A 12 1.17 5.88 8.33
C LYS A 12 2.40 4.98 8.25
N TRP A 13 2.84 4.66 7.05
CA TRP A 13 3.94 3.72 6.86
C TRP A 13 5.28 4.39 6.63
N GLY A 14 5.28 5.68 6.38
CA GLY A 14 6.53 6.40 6.15
C GLY A 14 7.20 6.11 4.83
N ILE A 15 6.41 5.77 3.82
CA ILE A 15 6.93 5.55 2.47
C ILE A 15 6.13 6.41 1.51
N SER A 16 6.68 6.62 0.32
CA SER A 16 6.04 7.52 -0.62
C SER A 16 4.78 6.89 -1.21
N PRO A 17 3.81 7.72 -1.61
CA PRO A 17 2.60 7.21 -2.24
C PRO A 17 2.89 6.43 -3.52
N ARG A 18 3.93 6.83 -4.23
CA ARG A 18 4.32 6.13 -5.46
C ARG A 18 4.69 4.68 -5.15
N MET A 19 5.43 4.47 -4.07
CA MET A 19 5.80 3.12 -3.68
C MET A 19 4.58 2.31 -3.30
N ILE A 20 3.65 2.93 -2.61
CA ILE A 20 2.44 2.21 -2.21
C ILE A 20 1.62 1.84 -3.43
N ASN A 21 1.54 2.75 -4.40
CA ASN A 21 0.84 2.46 -5.63
C ASN A 21 1.47 1.26 -6.33
N TYR A 22 2.79 1.21 -6.33
CA TYR A 22 3.49 0.09 -6.92
C TYR A 22 3.16 -1.22 -6.20
N TYR A 23 3.17 -1.19 -4.88
CA TYR A 23 2.85 -2.38 -4.11
C TYR A 23 1.41 -2.84 -4.35
N CYS A 24 0.48 -1.88 -4.45
CA CYS A 24 -0.90 -2.22 -4.75
C CYS A 24 -1.01 -2.89 -6.10
N SER A 25 -0.31 -2.35 -7.07
CA SER A 25 -0.33 -2.88 -8.42
C SER A 25 0.28 -4.28 -8.48
N GLU A 26 1.26 -4.53 -7.63
CA GLU A 26 1.91 -5.83 -7.57
C GLU A 26 1.13 -6.84 -6.75
N GLY A 27 0.09 -6.39 -6.07
CA GLY A 27 -0.69 -7.29 -5.24
C GLY A 27 -0.03 -7.63 -3.92
N ARG A 28 0.86 -6.77 -3.45
CA ARG A 28 1.58 -7.04 -2.21
C ARG A 28 0.84 -6.57 -0.98
N ILE A 29 -0.25 -5.83 -1.15
CA ILE A 29 -1.03 -5.35 -0.03
C ILE A 29 -2.36 -6.08 -0.06
N PRO A 30 -2.55 -7.03 0.86
CA PRO A 30 -3.80 -7.80 0.88
C PRO A 30 -4.99 -6.89 1.13
N GLY A 31 -6.06 -7.08 0.37
CA GLY A 31 -7.26 -6.32 0.59
C GLY A 31 -7.30 -4.98 -0.10
N ALA A 32 -6.22 -4.56 -0.72
CA ALA A 32 -6.21 -3.30 -1.44
C ALA A 32 -7.09 -3.43 -2.68
N GLU A 33 -7.91 -2.40 -2.92
CA GLU A 33 -8.82 -2.40 -4.06
C GLU A 33 -8.69 -1.09 -4.82
N LYS A 34 -8.80 -1.18 -6.12
CA LYS A 34 -8.73 0.01 -6.95
C LYS A 34 -10.15 0.47 -7.27
N MET A 35 -10.41 1.71 -6.97
CA MET A 35 -11.70 2.33 -7.23
C MET A 35 -11.47 3.47 -8.21
N GLY A 36 -11.73 3.19 -9.49
CA GLY A 36 -11.44 4.18 -10.50
C GLY A 36 -9.96 4.46 -10.59
N LYS A 37 -9.55 5.67 -10.26
CA LYS A 37 -8.15 6.04 -10.31
C LYS A 37 -7.48 6.03 -8.94
N VAL A 38 -8.19 5.57 -7.95
CA VAL A 38 -7.70 5.65 -6.57
C VAL A 38 -7.62 4.25 -5.98
N TRP A 39 -6.54 4.00 -5.26
CA TRP A 39 -6.41 2.77 -4.51
C TRP A 39 -6.93 2.98 -3.11
N LEU A 40 -7.67 1.99 -2.62
CA LEU A 40 -8.16 1.99 -1.24
C LEU A 40 -7.49 0.84 -0.51
N ILE A 41 -6.91 1.15 0.63
CA ILE A 41 -6.14 0.18 1.39
C ILE A 41 -6.81 -0.03 2.74
N PRO A 42 -7.04 -1.28 3.16
CA PRO A 42 -7.64 -1.51 4.47
C PRO A 42 -6.81 -0.87 5.56
N GLN A 43 -7.49 -0.24 6.51
CA GLN A 43 -6.76 0.42 7.58
C GLN A 43 -6.00 -0.54 8.45
N ASN A 44 -6.41 -1.79 8.48
CA ASN A 44 -5.70 -2.79 9.26
C ASN A 44 -4.61 -3.50 8.45
N ALA A 45 -4.35 -3.05 7.24
CA ALA A 45 -3.30 -3.64 6.44
C ALA A 45 -1.94 -3.29 7.03
N LYS A 46 -1.02 -4.20 6.89
CA LYS A 46 0.33 -3.98 7.40
C LYS A 46 1.22 -3.45 6.30
N LYS A 47 2.26 -2.73 6.72
CA LYS A 47 3.21 -2.20 5.79
C LYS A 47 3.83 -3.33 4.96
N PRO A 48 3.85 -3.18 3.64
CA PRO A 48 4.44 -4.24 2.81
C PRO A 48 5.94 -4.33 3.03
N VAL A 49 6.44 -5.53 2.89
CA VAL A 49 7.86 -5.79 3.06
C VAL A 49 8.56 -5.55 1.73
N ASP A 50 9.69 -4.86 1.81
CA ASP A 50 10.50 -4.64 0.62
C ASP A 50 11.31 -5.90 0.36
N MET A 51 10.87 -6.69 -0.60
CA MET A 51 11.49 -7.97 -0.86
C MET A 51 12.89 -7.85 -1.41
N ARG A 52 13.22 -6.73 -2.00
CA ARG A 52 14.54 -6.58 -2.60
C ARG A 52 15.64 -6.60 -1.57
N ARG A 53 15.32 -6.22 -0.36
CA ARG A 53 16.33 -6.17 0.69
C ARG A 53 16.76 -7.54 1.13
N LYS A 54 15.95 -8.52 0.84
CA LYS A 54 16.25 -9.88 1.28
C LYS A 54 17.35 -10.53 0.46
N LEU A 55 17.67 -9.92 -0.63
CA LEU A 55 18.69 -10.46 -1.52
C LEU A 55 20.10 -10.15 -1.05
N GLN A 56 20.24 -9.41 0.01
CA GLN A 56 21.56 -9.03 0.52
C GLN A 56 22.26 -10.13 1.23
#